data_479771ca9145ea6e99e533dfe0a3b590
#
_entry.id   479771ca9145ea6e99e533dfe0a3b590
#
_cell.length_a   1.000
_cell.length_b   1.000
_cell.length_c   1.000
_cell.angle_alpha   90.00
_cell.angle_beta   90.00
_cell.angle_gamma   90.00
#
_symmetry.space_group_name_H-M   'P 1'
#
loop_
_entity.id
_entity.type
_entity.pdbx_description
1 polymer ?
#
loop_
_entity_poly.entity_id
_entity_poly.type
_entity_poly.pdbx_seq_one_letter_code
_entity_poly.pdbx_strand_id
1 'polypeptide(L)'
;MGATQRRKRGLGIAIVAGLLSVNLWAQPKLVVQVVVDQMRAEYLQRFDHQFAPDGGFRTLMDSGFSYSNTHYNYVPTYTGPGHASISTGTTPKYHGVVANDWWDNRTASEVYCAQDMEVEPVGTLESSSKRSPKNLRSLTFSDGIKLYTNNQGKSFGVSVKDRGAIFPAGHMADGAFWLDASMHFVSSSYYMNQLPDYVSDFNREEFAMNEMRRGWRLELSPRKYELSLEDENPYEPKLNKQSSSFPYDLEYMVKASNGAFRESGLERLKMTPIGNEMVLEMALLLLKEEDLGDDEFTDFLGVSFSSPDYAGHTWGVRSREVHDMYLKLDAQLGQLIKALDKKVGRDQYIIYLTADHGASENPNHLRNFGYDVRNYANADVVATLNDAINEQVDLPINMENAVAKIINHHLYLNDWAKPYAKEIAKIIEQVDPFVHVYTADEVRRPGNEELALLLHQGYQTRFAGDLIFQLQPNCIFYGPTGSTHGTGYTYDTHVPFLMMGAGVSAGSSHEIIHITDVVDKVAEKANLPYAPNSLIH
;
A
#
# COMPACT_ATOMS: atom_id res chain seq x y z
N MET A 1 -97.18 -5.66 17.13
CA MET A 1 -96.33 -4.46 17.13
C MET A 1 -94.95 -4.93 17.53
N GLY A 2 -94.08 -5.19 16.59
CA GLY A 2 -92.76 -5.71 16.79
C GLY A 2 -91.69 -4.66 16.55
N ALA A 3 -90.83 -4.49 17.51
CA ALA A 3 -89.67 -3.60 17.39
C ALA A 3 -88.42 -4.44 17.07
N THR A 4 -87.85 -4.22 15.92
CA THR A 4 -86.64 -4.88 15.44
C THR A 4 -85.41 -4.13 15.98
N GLN A 5 -84.63 -4.76 16.83
CA GLN A 5 -83.32 -4.29 17.27
C GLN A 5 -82.26 -4.58 16.18
N ARG A 6 -81.66 -3.56 15.61
CA ARG A 6 -80.44 -3.66 14.77
C ARG A 6 -79.18 -3.72 15.65
N ARG A 7 -78.48 -4.85 15.68
CA ARG A 7 -77.14 -5.00 16.24
C ARG A 7 -76.14 -4.35 15.29
N LYS A 8 -75.43 -3.30 15.72
CA LYS A 8 -74.25 -2.77 15.08
C LYS A 8 -73.06 -3.70 15.45
N ARG A 9 -72.52 -4.36 14.44
CA ARG A 9 -71.19 -5.04 14.58
C ARG A 9 -70.11 -3.95 14.35
N GLY A 10 -69.39 -3.61 15.40
CA GLY A 10 -68.15 -2.80 15.33
C GLY A 10 -67.03 -3.68 14.83
N LEU A 11 -66.45 -3.34 13.67
CA LEU A 11 -65.24 -3.92 13.15
C LEU A 11 -64.03 -3.27 13.85
N GLY A 12 -63.44 -3.96 14.79
CA GLY A 12 -62.19 -3.50 15.45
C GLY A 12 -61.01 -3.79 14.51
N ILE A 13 -60.45 -2.76 13.90
CA ILE A 13 -59.18 -2.82 13.18
C ILE A 13 -58.06 -2.84 14.24
N ALA A 14 -57.48 -3.98 14.48
CA ALA A 14 -56.21 -4.10 15.24
C ALA A 14 -55.08 -3.64 14.35
N ILE A 15 -54.57 -2.45 14.55
CA ILE A 15 -53.30 -1.99 13.97
C ILE A 15 -52.18 -2.73 14.72
N VAL A 16 -51.63 -3.77 14.10
CA VAL A 16 -50.39 -4.36 14.51
C VAL A 16 -49.27 -3.41 14.04
N ALA A 17 -48.85 -2.53 14.92
CA ALA A 17 -47.60 -1.78 14.72
C ALA A 17 -46.44 -2.74 14.86
N GLY A 18 -46.00 -3.33 13.75
CA GLY A 18 -44.72 -4.01 13.67
C GLY A 18 -43.63 -2.96 13.89
N LEU A 19 -43.08 -2.93 15.09
CA LEU A 19 -41.80 -2.25 15.36
C LEU A 19 -40.72 -3.02 14.56
N LEU A 20 -40.47 -2.59 13.33
CA LEU A 20 -39.22 -2.82 12.69
C LEU A 20 -38.17 -2.07 13.54
N SER A 21 -37.52 -2.79 14.45
CA SER A 21 -36.29 -2.32 15.06
C SER A 21 -35.25 -2.24 13.95
N VAL A 22 -35.20 -1.10 13.27
CA VAL A 22 -34.01 -0.73 12.53
C VAL A 22 -32.94 -0.60 13.61
N ASN A 23 -32.04 -1.59 13.69
CA ASN A 23 -30.82 -1.44 14.43
C ASN A 23 -30.04 -0.32 13.76
N LEU A 24 -30.30 0.92 14.13
CA LEU A 24 -29.42 2.04 13.85
C LEU A 24 -28.17 1.79 14.71
N TRP A 25 -27.20 1.10 14.11
CA TRP A 25 -25.85 1.05 14.69
C TRP A 25 -25.41 2.51 14.80
N ALA A 26 -24.98 2.93 15.97
CA ALA A 26 -24.33 4.21 16.13
C ALA A 26 -23.10 4.25 15.24
N GLN A 27 -22.82 5.38 14.60
CA GLN A 27 -21.60 5.56 13.83
C GLN A 27 -20.38 5.31 14.72
N PRO A 28 -19.30 4.70 14.19
CA PRO A 28 -18.09 4.52 14.99
C PRO A 28 -17.50 5.90 15.34
N LYS A 29 -16.94 5.99 16.53
CA LYS A 29 -16.19 7.16 16.99
C LYS A 29 -14.82 7.27 16.32
N LEU A 30 -14.29 6.13 15.81
CA LEU A 30 -12.99 6.08 15.19
C LEU A 30 -12.99 5.05 14.05
N VAL A 31 -12.45 5.45 12.89
CA VAL A 31 -12.11 4.55 11.79
C VAL A 31 -10.59 4.42 11.73
N VAL A 32 -10.10 3.18 11.79
CA VAL A 32 -8.66 2.88 11.70
C VAL A 32 -8.39 2.11 10.40
N GLN A 33 -7.64 2.73 9.50
CA GLN A 33 -7.12 2.08 8.29
C GLN A 33 -5.74 1.52 8.58
N VAL A 34 -5.55 0.22 8.42
CA VAL A 34 -4.24 -0.43 8.49
C VAL A 34 -3.84 -0.89 7.10
N VAL A 35 -2.69 -0.42 6.62
CA VAL A 35 -2.07 -0.92 5.38
C VAL A 35 -0.77 -1.63 5.74
N VAL A 36 -0.64 -2.89 5.32
CA VAL A 36 0.61 -3.65 5.42
C VAL A 36 1.26 -3.69 4.04
N ASP A 37 2.29 -2.88 3.86
CA ASP A 37 2.97 -2.67 2.59
C ASP A 37 3.56 -4.00 2.06
N GLN A 38 3.28 -4.33 0.80
CA GLN A 38 3.72 -5.56 0.11
C GLN A 38 3.13 -6.86 0.69
N MET A 39 1.97 -6.82 1.35
CA MET A 39 1.39 -8.02 1.93
C MET A 39 0.63 -8.85 0.90
N ARG A 40 1.17 -10.01 0.52
CA ARG A 40 0.47 -11.02 -0.29
C ARG A 40 -0.68 -11.64 0.52
N ALA A 41 -1.83 -11.84 -0.12
CA ALA A 41 -2.99 -12.46 0.55
C ALA A 41 -2.66 -13.84 1.15
N GLU A 42 -1.77 -14.61 0.51
CA GLU A 42 -1.37 -15.95 0.96
C GLU A 42 -0.71 -15.97 2.34
N TYR A 43 -0.11 -14.85 2.81
CA TYR A 43 0.59 -14.83 4.09
C TYR A 43 -0.34 -15.09 5.27
N LEU A 44 -1.61 -14.70 5.17
CA LEU A 44 -2.60 -15.03 6.21
C LEU A 44 -2.78 -16.54 6.37
N GLN A 45 -2.82 -17.29 5.26
CA GLN A 45 -2.95 -18.75 5.30
C GLN A 45 -1.60 -19.43 5.59
N ARG A 46 -0.52 -18.91 5.00
CA ARG A 46 0.82 -19.47 5.12
C ARG A 46 1.31 -19.47 6.57
N PHE A 47 1.09 -18.39 7.29
CA PHE A 47 1.56 -18.23 8.67
C PHE A 47 0.47 -18.46 9.73
N ASP A 48 -0.74 -18.85 9.33
CA ASP A 48 -1.95 -19.00 10.16
C ASP A 48 -1.69 -19.69 11.50
N HIS A 49 -1.05 -20.86 11.45
CA HIS A 49 -0.80 -21.70 12.64
C HIS A 49 0.32 -21.18 13.56
N GLN A 50 0.99 -20.10 13.19
CA GLN A 50 2.08 -19.48 13.95
C GLN A 50 1.70 -18.12 14.53
N PHE A 51 0.61 -17.52 14.06
CA PHE A 51 0.07 -16.31 14.69
C PHE A 51 -0.37 -16.57 16.13
N ALA A 52 -0.07 -15.62 17.01
CA ALA A 52 -0.45 -15.74 18.41
C ALA A 52 -1.97 -15.74 18.58
N PRO A 53 -2.53 -16.48 19.55
CA PRO A 53 -3.99 -16.48 19.80
C PRO A 53 -4.57 -15.09 20.08
N ASP A 54 -3.78 -14.17 20.63
CA ASP A 54 -4.12 -12.79 20.92
C ASP A 54 -3.37 -11.80 20.00
N GLY A 55 -2.79 -12.31 18.91
CA GLY A 55 -2.17 -11.53 17.85
C GLY A 55 -3.20 -10.79 16.99
N GLY A 56 -2.75 -9.78 16.26
CA GLY A 56 -3.64 -8.92 15.50
C GLY A 56 -4.27 -9.61 14.30
N PHE A 57 -3.49 -10.37 13.52
CA PHE A 57 -4.02 -11.12 12.38
C PHE A 57 -5.03 -12.18 12.84
N ARG A 58 -4.69 -12.94 13.90
CA ARG A 58 -5.61 -13.92 14.47
C ARG A 58 -6.91 -13.26 14.94
N THR A 59 -6.82 -12.16 15.68
CA THR A 59 -7.98 -11.40 16.18
C THR A 59 -8.87 -10.90 15.03
N LEU A 60 -8.28 -10.35 13.98
CA LEU A 60 -9.02 -9.87 12.81
C LEU A 60 -9.70 -11.00 12.03
N MET A 61 -9.03 -12.14 11.85
CA MET A 61 -9.60 -13.31 11.16
C MET A 61 -10.72 -13.98 11.93
N ASP A 62 -10.56 -14.14 13.26
CA ASP A 62 -11.52 -14.90 14.09
C ASP A 62 -12.73 -14.05 14.50
N SER A 63 -12.54 -12.75 14.73
CA SER A 63 -13.58 -11.86 15.25
C SER A 63 -14.12 -10.87 14.22
N GLY A 64 -13.48 -10.79 13.06
CA GLY A 64 -13.83 -9.85 12.00
C GLY A 64 -14.47 -10.52 10.77
N PHE A 65 -14.58 -9.75 9.69
CA PHE A 65 -15.04 -10.21 8.39
C PHE A 65 -13.89 -10.19 7.40
N SER A 66 -13.70 -11.30 6.67
CA SER A 66 -12.62 -11.50 5.71
C SER A 66 -13.14 -11.54 4.28
N TYR A 67 -12.59 -10.72 3.38
CA TYR A 67 -12.74 -10.86 1.94
C TYR A 67 -11.48 -11.54 1.40
N SER A 68 -11.60 -12.82 1.05
CA SER A 68 -10.43 -13.63 0.67
C SER A 68 -10.02 -13.48 -0.79
N ASN A 69 -10.73 -12.68 -1.58
CA ASN A 69 -10.54 -12.53 -3.02
C ASN A 69 -10.57 -11.06 -3.44
N THR A 70 -9.66 -10.28 -2.85
CA THR A 70 -9.53 -8.84 -3.09
C THR A 70 -8.37 -8.59 -4.03
N HIS A 71 -8.62 -7.87 -5.13
CA HIS A 71 -7.63 -7.63 -6.18
C HIS A 71 -7.52 -6.17 -6.57
N TYR A 72 -6.31 -5.79 -6.97
CA TYR A 72 -6.08 -4.55 -7.69
C TYR A 72 -6.68 -4.64 -9.09
N ASN A 73 -7.44 -3.64 -9.49
CA ASN A 73 -8.11 -3.51 -10.78
C ASN A 73 -7.41 -2.53 -11.73
N TYR A 74 -6.11 -2.33 -11.54
CA TYR A 74 -5.25 -1.50 -12.38
C TYR A 74 -3.77 -1.93 -12.30
N VAL A 75 -2.97 -1.41 -13.22
CA VAL A 75 -1.51 -1.52 -13.27
C VAL A 75 -0.95 -0.11 -13.49
N PRO A 76 0.17 0.27 -12.83
CA PRO A 76 1.07 -0.54 -12.01
C PRO A 76 0.66 -0.63 -10.54
N THR A 77 1.00 -1.75 -9.90
CA THR A 77 0.75 -2.04 -8.49
C THR A 77 1.95 -1.57 -7.64
N TYR A 78 2.00 -0.28 -7.36
CA TYR A 78 3.03 0.39 -6.56
C TYR A 78 2.46 1.03 -5.28
N THR A 79 3.34 1.33 -4.32
CA THR A 79 2.97 1.90 -3.00
C THR A 79 2.13 3.18 -3.12
N GLY A 80 2.58 4.16 -3.93
CA GLY A 80 1.86 5.44 -4.09
C GLY A 80 0.44 5.26 -4.63
N PRO A 81 0.26 4.63 -5.81
CA PRO A 81 -1.06 4.30 -6.34
C PRO A 81 -1.89 3.44 -5.39
N GLY A 82 -1.27 2.46 -4.72
CA GLY A 82 -1.95 1.55 -3.79
C GLY A 82 -2.60 2.30 -2.63
N HIS A 83 -1.82 3.08 -1.89
CA HIS A 83 -2.34 3.91 -0.79
C HIS A 83 -3.38 4.93 -1.27
N ALA A 84 -3.14 5.57 -2.42
CA ALA A 84 -4.10 6.50 -3.00
C ALA A 84 -5.43 5.80 -3.35
N SER A 85 -5.38 4.62 -3.96
CA SER A 85 -6.60 3.87 -4.35
C SER A 85 -7.38 3.35 -3.14
N ILE A 86 -6.68 2.79 -2.13
CA ILE A 86 -7.31 2.36 -0.87
C ILE A 86 -8.04 3.56 -0.23
N SER A 87 -7.39 4.72 -0.21
CA SER A 87 -7.92 5.88 0.51
C SER A 87 -9.02 6.64 -0.25
N THR A 88 -9.02 6.58 -1.59
CA THR A 88 -9.98 7.33 -2.42
C THR A 88 -11.11 6.47 -2.99
N GLY A 89 -11.00 5.13 -2.92
CA GLY A 89 -11.95 4.23 -3.57
C GLY A 89 -11.94 4.32 -5.10
N THR A 90 -10.87 4.83 -5.73
CA THR A 90 -10.80 4.97 -7.18
C THR A 90 -9.41 4.60 -7.72
N THR A 91 -9.24 4.61 -9.03
CA THR A 91 -8.01 4.16 -9.71
C THR A 91 -7.08 5.32 -10.07
N PRO A 92 -5.80 5.07 -10.40
CA PRO A 92 -4.83 6.09 -10.80
C PRO A 92 -5.31 6.98 -11.95
N LYS A 93 -6.13 6.46 -12.84
CA LYS A 93 -6.77 7.22 -13.91
C LYS A 93 -7.55 8.43 -13.39
N TYR A 94 -8.16 8.33 -12.21
CA TYR A 94 -9.00 9.39 -11.62
C TYR A 94 -8.27 10.14 -10.52
N HIS A 95 -7.65 9.45 -9.57
CA HIS A 95 -6.95 10.12 -8.46
C HIS A 95 -5.59 10.70 -8.84
N GLY A 96 -5.03 10.35 -10.02
CA GLY A 96 -3.86 11.03 -10.58
C GLY A 96 -2.48 10.55 -10.09
N VAL A 97 -2.40 9.71 -9.07
CA VAL A 97 -1.15 9.11 -8.58
C VAL A 97 -0.89 7.83 -9.36
N VAL A 98 -0.08 7.91 -10.43
CA VAL A 98 0.08 6.82 -11.41
C VAL A 98 1.23 5.87 -11.08
N ALA A 99 2.17 6.27 -10.23
CA ALA A 99 3.31 5.48 -9.77
C ALA A 99 3.89 6.11 -8.50
N ASN A 100 5.02 5.60 -7.97
CA ASN A 100 5.79 6.31 -6.93
C ASN A 100 6.47 7.55 -7.51
N ASP A 101 7.07 7.38 -8.68
CA ASP A 101 7.69 8.44 -9.46
C ASP A 101 7.23 8.32 -10.91
N TRP A 102 7.06 9.43 -11.61
CA TRP A 102 6.69 9.42 -13.03
C TRP A 102 7.34 10.58 -13.78
N TRP A 103 7.40 10.44 -15.10
CA TRP A 103 7.79 11.52 -15.98
C TRP A 103 6.59 12.38 -16.37
N ASP A 104 6.67 13.67 -16.11
CA ASP A 104 5.66 14.63 -16.58
C ASP A 104 6.04 15.17 -17.95
N ASN A 105 5.33 14.72 -18.99
CA ASN A 105 5.58 15.11 -20.38
C ASN A 105 5.44 16.62 -20.63
N ARG A 106 4.70 17.34 -19.76
CA ARG A 106 4.50 18.79 -19.91
C ARG A 106 5.68 19.60 -19.38
N THR A 107 6.27 19.18 -18.29
CA THR A 107 7.41 19.86 -17.64
C THR A 107 8.75 19.25 -18.01
N ALA A 108 8.74 18.10 -18.70
CA ALA A 108 9.91 17.30 -19.03
C ALA A 108 10.81 17.03 -17.80
N SER A 109 10.19 16.64 -16.70
CA SER A 109 10.86 16.34 -15.43
C SER A 109 10.22 15.16 -14.71
N GLU A 110 11.01 14.52 -13.84
CA GLU A 110 10.49 13.51 -12.93
C GLU A 110 9.73 14.19 -11.78
N VAL A 111 8.64 13.55 -11.36
CA VAL A 111 7.78 13.98 -10.26
C VAL A 111 7.60 12.80 -9.31
N TYR A 112 7.88 13.02 -8.04
CA TYR A 112 7.55 12.06 -6.98
C TYR A 112 6.09 12.25 -6.53
N CYS A 113 5.40 11.15 -6.21
CA CYS A 113 3.94 11.15 -5.99
C CYS A 113 3.44 12.09 -4.88
N ALA A 114 4.19 12.23 -3.80
CA ALA A 114 3.87 13.13 -2.69
C ALA A 114 4.68 14.44 -2.68
N GLN A 115 5.45 14.72 -3.76
CA GLN A 115 6.28 15.93 -3.83
C GLN A 115 5.43 17.20 -3.87
N ASP A 116 5.82 18.17 -3.05
CA ASP A 116 5.30 19.54 -3.09
C ASP A 116 6.40 20.55 -2.77
N MET A 117 6.87 21.24 -3.79
CA MET A 117 7.94 22.24 -3.65
C MET A 117 7.47 23.55 -3.00
N GLU A 118 6.18 23.73 -2.76
CA GLU A 118 5.59 24.93 -2.14
C GLU A 118 5.52 24.83 -0.62
N VAL A 119 5.79 23.64 -0.05
CA VAL A 119 5.81 23.43 1.40
C VAL A 119 7.24 23.33 1.94
N GLU A 120 7.41 23.57 3.24
CA GLU A 120 8.67 23.41 3.93
C GLU A 120 8.65 22.15 4.82
N PRO A 121 9.82 21.48 5.02
CA PRO A 121 9.93 20.40 5.98
C PRO A 121 9.67 20.88 7.41
N VAL A 122 9.06 20.03 8.23
CA VAL A 122 8.83 20.29 9.67
C VAL A 122 9.42 19.16 10.49
N GLY A 123 10.31 19.48 11.41
CA GLY A 123 11.04 18.51 12.24
C GLY A 123 12.34 18.00 11.62
N THR A 124 12.67 18.41 10.41
CA THR A 124 13.91 18.05 9.70
C THR A 124 14.36 19.18 8.77
N LEU A 125 15.62 19.14 8.32
CA LEU A 125 16.14 20.01 7.27
C LEU A 125 16.21 19.35 5.90
N GLU A 126 15.79 18.09 5.80
CA GLU A 126 15.84 17.33 4.56
C GLU A 126 14.81 17.86 3.55
N SER A 127 15.27 18.35 2.40
CA SER A 127 14.40 18.80 1.31
C SER A 127 13.52 17.66 0.74
N SER A 128 13.93 16.42 0.95
CA SER A 128 13.14 15.23 0.65
C SER A 128 11.85 15.16 1.45
N SER A 129 11.68 15.94 2.52
CA SER A 129 10.47 16.04 3.33
C SER A 129 9.51 17.16 2.89
N LYS A 130 9.73 17.80 1.73
CA LYS A 130 8.76 18.70 1.08
C LYS A 130 7.64 17.89 0.45
N ARG A 131 6.63 17.51 1.24
CA ARG A 131 5.58 16.56 0.91
C ARG A 131 4.19 17.07 1.26
N SER A 132 3.21 16.75 0.39
CA SER A 132 1.79 17.00 0.63
C SER A 132 0.93 16.08 -0.26
N PRO A 133 -0.40 16.04 -0.11
CA PRO A 133 -1.30 15.33 -1.02
C PRO A 133 -1.57 16.08 -2.34
N LYS A 134 -0.82 17.09 -2.71
CA LYS A 134 -1.02 17.99 -3.88
C LYS A 134 -1.26 17.25 -5.20
N ASN A 135 -0.59 16.11 -5.41
CA ASN A 135 -0.72 15.32 -6.63
C ASN A 135 -1.93 14.38 -6.61
N LEU A 136 -2.55 14.16 -5.46
CA LEU A 136 -3.81 13.42 -5.32
C LEU A 136 -4.98 14.32 -5.75
N ARG A 137 -5.76 13.89 -6.74
CA ARG A 137 -6.84 14.71 -7.33
C ARG A 137 -8.22 14.37 -6.83
N SER A 138 -8.37 13.26 -6.14
CA SER A 138 -9.64 12.81 -5.56
C SER A 138 -9.61 13.03 -4.06
N LEU A 139 -10.77 13.30 -3.47
CA LEU A 139 -10.93 13.31 -2.03
C LEU A 139 -10.74 11.88 -1.49
N THR A 140 -10.24 11.80 -0.27
CA THR A 140 -10.06 10.53 0.42
C THR A 140 -11.26 10.19 1.30
N PHE A 141 -11.29 8.97 1.82
CA PHE A 141 -12.30 8.56 2.80
C PHE A 141 -12.22 9.42 4.08
N SER A 142 -11.01 9.74 4.52
CA SER A 142 -10.79 10.64 5.66
C SER A 142 -11.28 12.07 5.38
N ASP A 143 -11.06 12.61 4.15
CA ASP A 143 -11.66 13.89 3.75
C ASP A 143 -13.19 13.84 3.82
N GLY A 144 -13.77 12.70 3.41
CA GLY A 144 -15.23 12.49 3.52
C GLY A 144 -15.72 12.52 4.96
N ILE A 145 -15.00 11.91 5.88
CA ILE A 145 -15.29 11.96 7.32
C ILE A 145 -15.20 13.40 7.83
N LYS A 146 -14.16 14.14 7.47
CA LYS A 146 -14.01 15.57 7.82
C LYS A 146 -15.17 16.41 7.32
N LEU A 147 -15.57 16.21 6.04
CA LEU A 147 -16.71 16.92 5.45
C LEU A 147 -18.04 16.56 6.14
N TYR A 148 -18.28 15.29 6.39
CA TYR A 148 -19.48 14.80 7.03
C TYR A 148 -19.64 15.31 8.46
N THR A 149 -18.55 15.34 9.23
CA THR A 149 -18.52 15.83 10.60
C THR A 149 -18.43 17.37 10.67
N ASN A 150 -18.53 18.06 9.55
CA ASN A 150 -18.32 19.50 9.46
C ASN A 150 -16.99 19.95 10.10
N ASN A 151 -15.93 19.18 9.81
CA ASN A 151 -14.56 19.37 10.30
C ASN A 151 -14.40 19.23 11.82
N GLN A 152 -15.35 18.56 12.52
CA GLN A 152 -15.23 18.27 13.96
C GLN A 152 -14.41 16.99 14.19
N GLY A 153 -14.59 15.96 13.36
CA GLY A 153 -13.76 14.76 13.42
C GLY A 153 -12.31 15.06 13.02
N LYS A 154 -11.36 14.34 13.61
CA LYS A 154 -9.92 14.49 13.37
C LYS A 154 -9.43 13.46 12.35
N SER A 155 -8.38 13.78 11.62
CA SER A 155 -7.75 12.87 10.66
C SER A 155 -6.24 12.91 10.77
N PHE A 156 -5.64 11.75 11.05
CA PHE A 156 -4.18 11.59 11.14
C PHE A 156 -3.69 10.41 10.32
N GLY A 157 -2.43 10.52 9.84
CA GLY A 157 -1.74 9.44 9.16
C GLY A 157 -0.33 9.23 9.69
N VAL A 158 0.08 7.96 9.85
CA VAL A 158 1.43 7.61 10.27
C VAL A 158 1.99 6.43 9.47
N SER A 159 3.24 6.54 9.05
CA SER A 159 3.94 5.48 8.30
C SER A 159 5.46 5.65 8.37
N VAL A 160 6.19 4.61 7.96
CA VAL A 160 7.61 4.73 7.62
C VAL A 160 7.80 5.61 6.37
N LYS A 161 6.94 5.40 5.34
CA LYS A 161 6.98 6.12 4.06
C LYS A 161 6.04 7.32 4.08
N ASP A 162 6.48 8.48 3.57
CA ASP A 162 5.68 9.70 3.46
C ASP A 162 4.30 9.47 2.81
N ARG A 163 4.27 8.82 1.63
CA ARG A 163 3.05 8.51 0.87
C ARG A 163 2.08 7.59 1.62
N GLY A 164 2.62 6.71 2.48
CA GLY A 164 1.83 5.82 3.35
C GLY A 164 1.15 6.55 4.51
N ALA A 165 1.66 7.70 4.92
CA ALA A 165 1.03 8.58 5.91
C ALA A 165 0.10 9.60 5.25
N ILE A 166 0.54 10.25 4.18
CA ILE A 166 -0.09 11.40 3.54
C ILE A 166 -1.41 11.04 2.85
N PHE A 167 -1.42 9.99 2.01
CA PHE A 167 -2.61 9.65 1.23
C PHE A 167 -3.77 9.16 2.09
N PRO A 168 -3.58 8.29 3.12
CA PRO A 168 -4.66 7.97 4.03
C PRO A 168 -5.18 9.17 4.83
N ALA A 169 -4.27 10.03 5.29
CA ALA A 169 -4.65 11.22 6.06
C ALA A 169 -5.53 12.18 5.25
N GLY A 170 -5.26 12.33 3.94
CA GLY A 170 -6.06 13.15 3.03
C GLY A 170 -5.67 14.62 2.96
N HIS A 171 -6.49 15.38 2.23
CA HIS A 171 -6.29 16.82 2.02
C HIS A 171 -6.67 17.67 3.24
N MET A 172 -7.61 17.19 4.04
CA MET A 172 -8.18 17.93 5.18
C MET A 172 -7.62 17.43 6.52
N ALA A 173 -6.50 16.68 6.49
CA ALA A 173 -5.91 16.07 7.67
C ALA A 173 -5.40 17.09 8.68
N ASP A 174 -5.51 16.74 9.96
CA ASP A 174 -4.94 17.49 11.09
C ASP A 174 -3.43 17.19 11.23
N GLY A 175 -2.95 16.04 10.71
CA GLY A 175 -1.53 15.72 10.65
C GLY A 175 -1.20 14.46 9.89
N ALA A 176 0.02 14.43 9.33
CA ALA A 176 0.62 13.24 8.76
C ALA A 176 2.11 13.18 9.16
N PHE A 177 2.56 12.01 9.63
CA PHE A 177 3.90 11.81 10.16
C PHE A 177 4.60 10.64 9.48
N TRP A 178 5.86 10.84 9.07
CA TRP A 178 6.68 9.81 8.42
C TRP A 178 8.13 9.89 8.91
N LEU A 179 8.91 8.83 8.67
CA LEU A 179 10.30 8.76 9.15
C LEU A 179 11.27 9.37 8.13
N ASP A 180 12.11 10.28 8.61
CA ASP A 180 13.28 10.77 7.86
C ASP A 180 14.45 9.76 7.83
N ALA A 181 15.59 10.15 7.30
CA ALA A 181 16.80 9.32 7.24
C ALA A 181 17.43 9.04 8.62
N SER A 182 17.13 9.89 9.60
CA SER A 182 17.58 9.73 10.98
C SER A 182 16.64 8.89 11.85
N MET A 183 15.59 8.32 11.27
CA MET A 183 14.53 7.60 11.98
C MET A 183 13.73 8.49 12.95
N HIS A 184 13.61 9.78 12.66
CA HIS A 184 12.74 10.70 13.38
C HIS A 184 11.41 10.87 12.64
N PHE A 185 10.32 11.01 13.37
CA PHE A 185 9.05 11.41 12.78
C PHE A 185 9.09 12.90 12.42
N VAL A 186 8.73 13.16 11.18
CA VAL A 186 8.70 14.49 10.58
C VAL A 186 7.36 14.73 9.88
N SER A 187 7.13 15.97 9.48
CA SER A 187 5.95 16.40 8.74
C SER A 187 6.31 17.49 7.73
N SER A 188 5.33 18.20 7.21
CA SER A 188 5.53 19.39 6.37
C SER A 188 4.63 20.54 6.77
N SER A 189 4.96 21.73 6.26
CA SER A 189 4.18 22.94 6.50
C SER A 189 2.77 22.91 5.86
N TYR A 190 2.45 21.86 5.10
CA TYR A 190 1.08 21.61 4.66
C TYR A 190 0.14 21.34 5.84
N TYR A 191 0.62 20.58 6.83
CA TYR A 191 -0.17 20.16 7.99
C TYR A 191 0.06 21.05 9.21
N MET A 192 1.29 21.48 9.47
CA MET A 192 1.65 22.18 10.70
C MET A 192 2.89 23.05 10.54
N ASN A 193 3.04 24.06 11.39
CA ASN A 193 4.22 24.94 11.39
C ASN A 193 5.37 24.40 12.26
N GLN A 194 5.06 23.53 13.22
CA GLN A 194 6.03 22.89 14.11
C GLN A 194 5.48 21.54 14.56
N LEU A 195 6.35 20.58 14.87
CA LEU A 195 5.93 19.31 15.44
C LEU A 195 5.26 19.53 16.80
N PRO A 196 4.19 18.76 17.11
CA PRO A 196 3.66 18.71 18.47
C PRO A 196 4.73 18.28 19.48
N ASP A 197 4.60 18.74 20.73
CA ASP A 197 5.58 18.45 21.79
C ASP A 197 5.78 16.95 21.99
N TYR A 198 4.70 16.16 21.96
CA TYR A 198 4.78 14.70 22.14
C TYR A 198 5.56 14.01 21.00
N VAL A 199 5.50 14.52 19.75
CA VAL A 199 6.31 13.99 18.63
C VAL A 199 7.78 14.38 18.81
N SER A 200 8.03 15.62 19.21
CA SER A 200 9.39 16.13 19.48
C SER A 200 10.02 15.38 20.65
N ASP A 201 9.25 15.03 21.68
CA ASP A 201 9.68 14.24 22.83
C ASP A 201 10.04 12.83 22.41
N PHE A 202 9.17 12.16 21.64
CA PHE A 202 9.43 10.83 21.08
C PHE A 202 10.73 10.79 20.26
N ASN A 203 10.97 11.79 19.39
CA ASN A 203 12.19 11.87 18.62
C ASN A 203 13.43 12.02 19.50
N ARG A 204 13.34 12.75 20.63
CA ARG A 204 14.46 12.93 21.59
C ARG A 204 14.78 11.64 22.38
N GLU A 205 13.85 10.73 22.52
CA GLU A 205 14.08 9.44 23.19
C GLU A 205 14.96 8.49 22.38
N GLU A 206 15.24 8.80 21.10
CA GLU A 206 16.07 8.00 20.19
C GLU A 206 15.64 6.52 20.17
N PHE A 207 14.33 6.28 20.09
CA PHE A 207 13.73 4.95 20.20
C PHE A 207 14.42 3.93 19.29
N ALA A 208 14.57 4.24 17.99
CA ALA A 208 15.19 3.35 17.01
C ALA A 208 16.64 2.97 17.39
N MET A 209 17.41 3.91 17.95
CA MET A 209 18.78 3.68 18.41
C MET A 209 18.84 2.74 19.61
N ASN A 210 17.86 2.82 20.51
CA ASN A 210 17.77 1.97 21.68
C ASN A 210 17.40 0.54 21.27
N GLU A 211 16.43 0.36 20.37
CA GLU A 211 16.04 -0.95 19.84
C GLU A 211 17.14 -1.58 18.97
N MET A 212 17.85 -0.79 18.16
CA MET A 212 18.98 -1.25 17.35
C MET A 212 20.02 -2.05 18.17
N ARG A 213 20.30 -1.62 19.41
CA ARG A 213 21.27 -2.29 20.31
C ARG A 213 20.83 -3.69 20.71
N ARG A 214 19.52 -4.02 20.63
CA ARG A 214 19.00 -5.36 20.91
C ARG A 214 19.25 -6.35 19.79
N GLY A 215 19.51 -5.83 18.57
CA GLY A 215 19.63 -6.61 17.35
C GLY A 215 18.32 -7.22 16.92
N TRP A 216 18.29 -7.87 15.77
CA TRP A 216 17.12 -8.59 15.28
C TRP A 216 17.28 -10.09 15.51
N ARG A 217 16.42 -10.67 16.35
CA ARG A 217 16.40 -12.08 16.69
C ARG A 217 15.07 -12.68 16.28
N LEU A 218 15.10 -13.96 15.90
CA LEU A 218 13.89 -14.72 15.56
C LEU A 218 12.91 -14.75 16.73
N GLU A 219 11.63 -14.55 16.42
CA GLU A 219 10.52 -14.64 17.39
C GLU A 219 10.30 -16.07 17.88
N LEU A 220 10.44 -17.04 16.96
CA LEU A 220 10.28 -18.45 17.25
C LEU A 220 11.62 -19.17 17.18
N SER A 221 11.67 -20.43 17.66
CA SER A 221 12.86 -21.25 17.47
C SER A 221 13.14 -21.50 15.98
N PRO A 222 14.40 -21.58 15.53
CA PRO A 222 14.76 -21.70 14.11
C PRO A 222 14.05 -22.85 13.36
N ARG A 223 13.76 -23.96 14.07
CA ARG A 223 13.07 -25.12 13.49
C ARG A 223 11.62 -24.86 13.09
N LYS A 224 11.02 -23.77 13.55
CA LYS A 224 9.64 -23.41 13.22
C LYS A 224 9.50 -22.57 11.95
N TYR A 225 10.62 -22.21 11.32
CA TYR A 225 10.64 -21.44 10.06
C TYR A 225 10.68 -22.34 8.81
N GLU A 226 10.05 -23.50 8.87
CA GLU A 226 10.00 -24.49 7.78
C GLU A 226 9.23 -23.99 6.53
N LEU A 227 8.45 -22.91 6.67
CA LEU A 227 7.72 -22.26 5.56
C LEU A 227 8.57 -21.21 4.84
N SER A 228 9.78 -20.97 5.28
CA SER A 228 10.75 -20.05 4.68
C SER A 228 11.89 -20.81 4.03
N LEU A 229 12.70 -20.12 3.25
CA LEU A 229 14.00 -20.63 2.77
C LEU A 229 14.97 -20.86 3.94
N GLU A 230 16.07 -21.57 3.64
CA GLU A 230 17.17 -21.67 4.59
C GLU A 230 17.67 -20.29 4.99
N ASP A 231 18.10 -20.15 6.25
CA ASP A 231 18.53 -18.90 6.87
C ASP A 231 19.69 -18.22 6.12
N GLU A 232 20.61 -19.01 5.59
CA GLU A 232 21.64 -18.52 4.70
C GLU A 232 21.45 -19.11 3.30
N ASN A 233 21.09 -18.25 2.35
CA ASN A 233 20.85 -18.66 0.98
C ASN A 233 21.42 -17.62 -0.02
N PRO A 234 21.64 -18.01 -1.29
CA PRO A 234 22.28 -17.14 -2.29
C PRO A 234 21.36 -16.04 -2.86
N TYR A 235 20.08 -16.02 -2.49
CA TYR A 235 19.10 -15.05 -2.99
C TYR A 235 18.96 -13.83 -2.10
N GLU A 236 19.73 -13.80 -1.01
CA GLU A 236 19.70 -12.76 0.01
C GLU A 236 21.03 -12.03 0.11
N PRO A 237 21.01 -10.73 0.45
CA PRO A 237 22.24 -9.97 0.63
C PRO A 237 22.91 -10.29 1.97
N LYS A 238 24.24 -10.28 2.00
CA LYS A 238 25.01 -10.49 3.23
C LYS A 238 25.10 -9.21 4.06
N LEU A 239 24.09 -8.95 4.86
CA LEU A 239 23.99 -7.75 5.71
C LEU A 239 24.50 -7.95 7.14
N ASN A 240 24.79 -9.18 7.55
CA ASN A 240 25.30 -9.51 8.87
C ASN A 240 26.75 -10.04 8.76
N LYS A 241 27.72 -9.10 8.66
CA LYS A 241 29.15 -9.42 8.41
C LYS A 241 29.33 -10.14 7.06
N GLN A 242 29.57 -11.45 7.08
CA GLN A 242 29.74 -12.27 5.88
C GLN A 242 28.53 -13.17 5.62
N SER A 243 27.44 -13.01 6.37
CA SER A 243 26.26 -13.87 6.39
C SER A 243 24.98 -13.10 6.11
N SER A 244 23.94 -13.80 5.67
CA SER A 244 22.55 -13.35 5.65
C SER A 244 21.72 -13.89 6.83
N SER A 245 22.35 -14.60 7.77
CA SER A 245 21.65 -15.38 8.81
C SER A 245 21.42 -14.63 10.11
N PHE A 246 20.36 -15.02 10.81
CA PHE A 246 20.06 -14.59 12.17
C PHE A 246 21.09 -15.09 13.21
N PRO A 247 21.30 -14.36 14.31
CA PRO A 247 20.71 -13.04 14.63
C PRO A 247 21.45 -11.90 13.93
N TYR A 248 20.72 -10.86 13.50
CA TYR A 248 21.32 -9.67 12.91
C TYR A 248 21.90 -8.73 13.97
N ASP A 249 23.16 -8.35 13.76
CA ASP A 249 23.81 -7.23 14.43
C ASP A 249 23.42 -5.94 13.70
N LEU A 250 22.39 -5.25 14.20
CA LEU A 250 21.84 -4.06 13.53
C LEU A 250 22.80 -2.87 13.56
N GLU A 251 23.69 -2.78 14.58
CA GLU A 251 24.74 -1.75 14.57
C GLU A 251 25.74 -1.98 13.44
N TYR A 252 26.10 -3.25 13.18
CA TYR A 252 26.92 -3.59 12.04
C TYR A 252 26.23 -3.28 10.73
N MET A 253 24.95 -3.67 10.59
CA MET A 253 24.14 -3.47 9.39
C MET A 253 24.04 -1.98 9.02
N VAL A 254 23.80 -1.12 10.00
CA VAL A 254 23.72 0.34 9.82
C VAL A 254 25.06 0.94 9.38
N LYS A 255 26.18 0.44 9.90
CA LYS A 255 27.55 0.93 9.59
C LYS A 255 28.12 0.38 8.29
N ALA A 256 27.58 -0.72 7.76
CA ALA A 256 28.10 -1.36 6.57
C ALA A 256 27.92 -0.47 5.33
N SER A 257 29.01 -0.13 4.64
CA SER A 257 29.01 0.70 3.43
C SER A 257 29.09 -0.12 2.14
N ASN A 258 28.22 -1.11 1.99
CA ASN A 258 28.12 -1.84 0.73
C ASN A 258 27.07 -1.14 -0.15
N GLY A 259 27.49 -0.50 -1.25
CA GLY A 259 26.65 0.26 -2.18
C GLY A 259 25.56 -0.56 -2.92
N ALA A 260 25.15 -1.70 -2.33
CA ALA A 260 24.13 -2.57 -2.92
C ALA A 260 22.68 -2.16 -2.61
N PHE A 261 22.49 -1.17 -1.72
CA PHE A 261 21.17 -0.76 -1.24
C PHE A 261 20.92 0.73 -1.46
N ARG A 262 19.66 1.07 -1.68
CA ARG A 262 19.19 2.45 -1.77
C ARG A 262 19.33 3.16 -0.41
N GLU A 263 19.02 2.42 0.67
CA GLU A 263 19.08 2.91 2.04
C GLU A 263 20.51 2.86 2.59
N SER A 264 20.87 3.87 3.37
CA SER A 264 22.16 3.98 4.02
C SER A 264 22.03 4.41 5.49
N GLY A 265 23.03 4.07 6.30
CA GLY A 265 23.02 4.48 7.71
C GLY A 265 21.79 3.95 8.46
N LEU A 266 21.17 4.81 9.26
CA LEU A 266 20.00 4.48 10.09
C LEU A 266 18.77 4.10 9.27
N GLU A 267 18.63 4.59 8.04
CA GLU A 267 17.50 4.21 7.17
C GLU A 267 17.35 2.71 6.98
N ARG A 268 18.43 1.94 7.12
CA ARG A 268 18.38 0.47 7.05
C ARG A 268 17.52 -0.15 8.15
N LEU A 269 17.27 0.55 9.25
CA LEU A 269 16.35 0.08 10.27
C LEU A 269 14.89 0.04 9.77
N LYS A 270 14.56 0.80 8.71
CA LYS A 270 13.25 0.76 8.06
C LYS A 270 12.92 -0.63 7.48
N MET A 271 13.93 -1.43 7.11
CA MET A 271 13.76 -2.80 6.61
C MET A 271 13.66 -3.87 7.72
N THR A 272 13.70 -3.47 8.97
CA THR A 272 13.62 -4.35 10.14
C THR A 272 12.31 -4.12 10.91
N PRO A 273 11.93 -4.99 11.85
CA PRO A 273 10.75 -4.78 12.68
C PRO A 273 10.71 -3.46 13.45
N ILE A 274 11.86 -2.81 13.65
CA ILE A 274 11.96 -1.51 14.34
C ILE A 274 11.15 -0.43 13.61
N GLY A 275 11.15 -0.42 12.27
CA GLY A 275 10.34 0.55 11.52
C GLY A 275 8.85 0.42 11.81
N ASN A 276 8.34 -0.80 11.88
CA ASN A 276 6.93 -1.05 12.25
C ASN A 276 6.67 -0.70 13.73
N GLU A 277 7.61 -0.99 14.63
CA GLU A 277 7.48 -0.68 16.05
C GLU A 277 7.38 0.83 16.28
N MET A 278 8.19 1.62 15.57
CA MET A 278 8.07 3.08 15.61
C MET A 278 6.70 3.56 15.12
N VAL A 279 6.18 2.99 14.03
CA VAL A 279 4.84 3.34 13.52
C VAL A 279 3.76 2.99 14.54
N LEU A 280 3.86 1.84 15.21
CA LEU A 280 2.95 1.44 16.28
C LEU A 280 2.99 2.46 17.44
N GLU A 281 4.17 2.76 17.95
CA GLU A 281 4.33 3.69 19.08
C GLU A 281 3.77 5.08 18.75
N MET A 282 4.03 5.59 17.55
CA MET A 282 3.44 6.87 17.10
C MET A 282 1.91 6.78 16.95
N ALA A 283 1.37 5.67 16.44
CA ALA A 283 -0.08 5.47 16.35
C ALA A 283 -0.73 5.46 17.75
N LEU A 284 -0.08 4.85 18.72
CA LEU A 284 -0.53 4.84 20.12
C LEU A 284 -0.45 6.24 20.77
N LEU A 285 0.58 7.00 20.46
CA LEU A 285 0.71 8.39 20.88
C LEU A 285 -0.40 9.26 20.27
N LEU A 286 -0.65 9.16 18.97
CA LEU A 286 -1.74 9.87 18.30
C LEU A 286 -3.10 9.53 18.91
N LEU A 287 -3.35 8.24 19.16
CA LEU A 287 -4.59 7.77 19.79
C LEU A 287 -4.81 8.43 21.16
N LYS A 288 -3.73 8.63 21.93
CA LYS A 288 -3.75 9.18 23.28
C LYS A 288 -3.76 10.71 23.30
N GLU A 289 -2.80 11.34 22.63
CA GLU A 289 -2.53 12.78 22.75
C GLU A 289 -3.50 13.64 21.93
N GLU A 290 -4.07 13.06 20.86
CA GLU A 290 -5.09 13.72 20.05
C GLU A 290 -6.52 13.33 20.45
N ASP A 291 -6.70 12.55 21.55
CA ASP A 291 -7.99 12.11 22.07
C ASP A 291 -8.90 11.45 21.01
N LEU A 292 -8.30 10.64 20.11
CA LEU A 292 -9.06 10.01 19.04
C LEU A 292 -10.13 9.06 19.57
N GLY A 293 -11.36 9.24 19.09
CA GLY A 293 -12.51 8.44 19.47
C GLY A 293 -13.14 8.80 20.83
N ASP A 294 -12.80 9.94 21.43
CA ASP A 294 -13.32 10.33 22.74
C ASP A 294 -14.71 11.02 22.66
N ASP A 295 -14.96 11.77 21.60
CA ASP A 295 -16.23 12.50 21.44
C ASP A 295 -17.26 11.77 20.56
N GLU A 296 -18.31 12.47 20.10
CA GLU A 296 -19.38 11.90 19.24
C GLU A 296 -19.07 12.00 17.73
N PHE A 297 -17.99 12.67 17.35
CA PHE A 297 -17.62 12.80 15.93
C PHE A 297 -16.69 11.67 15.53
N THR A 298 -16.92 11.13 14.33
CA THR A 298 -16.05 10.08 13.81
C THR A 298 -14.68 10.64 13.45
N ASP A 299 -13.63 10.11 14.07
CA ASP A 299 -12.23 10.37 13.74
C ASP A 299 -11.68 9.35 12.73
N PHE A 300 -10.52 9.65 12.14
CA PHE A 300 -9.79 8.75 11.26
C PHE A 300 -8.31 8.65 11.66
N LEU A 301 -7.80 7.41 11.67
CA LEU A 301 -6.38 7.10 11.87
C LEU A 301 -5.88 6.15 10.78
N GLY A 302 -5.01 6.65 9.88
CA GLY A 302 -4.29 5.83 8.91
C GLY A 302 -2.95 5.35 9.47
N VAL A 303 -2.75 4.04 9.53
CA VAL A 303 -1.52 3.39 10.01
C VAL A 303 -0.97 2.51 8.89
N SER A 304 0.22 2.83 8.37
CA SER A 304 0.84 2.03 7.31
C SER A 304 2.17 1.44 7.78
N PHE A 305 2.22 0.12 7.87
CA PHE A 305 3.40 -0.66 8.24
C PHE A 305 4.21 -0.99 6.99
N SER A 306 5.25 -0.21 6.71
CA SER A 306 6.00 -0.34 5.46
C SER A 306 7.27 -1.20 5.58
N SER A 307 7.68 -1.64 6.77
CA SER A 307 8.86 -2.50 6.92
C SER A 307 8.76 -3.84 6.19
N PRO A 308 7.58 -4.47 6.02
CA PRO A 308 7.46 -5.69 5.22
C PRO A 308 7.87 -5.52 3.76
N ASP A 309 7.57 -4.38 3.13
CA ASP A 309 8.00 -4.06 1.77
C ASP A 309 9.52 -3.90 1.67
N TYR A 310 10.12 -3.14 2.57
CA TYR A 310 11.59 -3.03 2.63
C TYR A 310 12.25 -4.41 2.84
N ALA A 311 11.68 -5.27 3.68
CA ALA A 311 12.17 -6.62 3.90
C ALA A 311 12.01 -7.50 2.65
N GLY A 312 10.86 -7.45 1.97
CA GLY A 312 10.60 -8.18 0.73
C GLY A 312 11.53 -7.75 -0.40
N HIS A 313 11.75 -6.45 -0.54
CA HIS A 313 12.72 -5.90 -1.49
C HIS A 313 14.15 -6.33 -1.20
N THR A 314 14.49 -6.51 0.07
CA THR A 314 15.85 -6.84 0.49
C THR A 314 16.11 -8.34 0.43
N TRP A 315 15.28 -9.16 1.07
CA TRP A 315 15.49 -10.59 1.26
C TRP A 315 14.59 -11.48 0.39
N GLY A 316 13.48 -10.93 -0.11
CA GLY A 316 12.51 -11.67 -0.93
C GLY A 316 11.36 -12.28 -0.11
N VAL A 317 10.26 -12.56 -0.80
CA VAL A 317 8.97 -12.97 -0.22
C VAL A 317 8.99 -14.33 0.50
N ARG A 318 10.05 -15.12 0.33
CA ARG A 318 10.20 -16.44 0.98
C ARG A 318 11.31 -16.47 2.02
N SER A 319 11.91 -15.32 2.30
CA SER A 319 12.98 -15.23 3.29
C SER A 319 12.49 -15.50 4.71
N ARG A 320 13.42 -15.83 5.58
CA ARG A 320 13.14 -15.99 7.02
C ARG A 320 12.87 -14.62 7.66
N GLU A 321 13.47 -13.58 7.13
CA GLU A 321 13.28 -12.19 7.57
C GLU A 321 11.86 -11.71 7.34
N VAL A 322 11.31 -11.97 6.15
CA VAL A 322 9.90 -11.66 5.86
C VAL A 322 8.98 -12.47 6.78
N HIS A 323 9.24 -13.76 6.97
CA HIS A 323 8.47 -14.59 7.88
C HIS A 323 8.49 -14.05 9.31
N ASP A 324 9.66 -13.77 9.87
CA ASP A 324 9.81 -13.23 11.23
C ASP A 324 9.18 -11.83 11.37
N MET A 325 9.28 -11.01 10.32
CA MET A 325 8.62 -9.71 10.22
C MET A 325 7.11 -9.83 10.46
N TYR A 326 6.45 -10.82 9.81
CA TYR A 326 4.99 -11.02 9.97
C TYR A 326 4.61 -11.55 11.34
N LEU A 327 5.45 -12.38 11.99
CA LEU A 327 5.21 -12.84 13.36
C LEU A 327 5.30 -11.67 14.36
N LYS A 328 6.27 -10.79 14.18
CA LYS A 328 6.41 -9.58 15.01
C LYS A 328 5.29 -8.57 14.75
N LEU A 329 4.91 -8.41 13.47
CA LEU A 329 3.79 -7.54 13.12
C LEU A 329 2.46 -8.04 13.69
N ASP A 330 2.24 -9.36 13.77
CA ASP A 330 1.07 -9.95 14.45
C ASP A 330 0.97 -9.48 15.90
N ALA A 331 2.09 -9.51 16.64
CA ALA A 331 2.15 -9.02 18.00
C ALA A 331 1.90 -7.49 18.07
N GLN A 332 2.48 -6.71 17.17
CA GLN A 332 2.32 -5.26 17.10
C GLN A 332 0.87 -4.86 16.78
N LEU A 333 0.23 -5.52 15.83
CA LEU A 333 -1.21 -5.34 15.54
C LEU A 333 -2.09 -5.72 16.74
N GLY A 334 -1.73 -6.79 17.45
CA GLY A 334 -2.43 -7.17 18.68
C GLY A 334 -2.36 -6.09 19.77
N GLN A 335 -1.22 -5.39 19.87
CA GLN A 335 -1.06 -4.25 20.80
C GLN A 335 -1.93 -3.06 20.36
N LEU A 336 -1.96 -2.72 19.07
CA LEU A 336 -2.83 -1.65 18.55
C LEU A 336 -4.30 -1.95 18.84
N ILE A 337 -4.78 -3.17 18.55
CA ILE A 337 -6.17 -3.57 18.80
C ILE A 337 -6.50 -3.51 20.29
N LYS A 338 -5.61 -3.98 21.17
CA LYS A 338 -5.81 -3.88 22.63
C LYS A 338 -5.89 -2.44 23.11
N ALA A 339 -5.10 -1.53 22.53
CA ALA A 339 -5.16 -0.12 22.87
C ALA A 339 -6.48 0.52 22.41
N LEU A 340 -6.95 0.19 21.19
CA LEU A 340 -8.25 0.63 20.67
C LEU A 340 -9.41 0.10 21.53
N ASP A 341 -9.38 -1.17 21.91
CA ASP A 341 -10.38 -1.76 22.80
C ASP A 341 -10.46 -1.05 24.16
N LYS A 342 -9.30 -0.71 24.71
CA LYS A 342 -9.21 -0.03 26.01
C LYS A 342 -9.63 1.44 25.94
N LYS A 343 -9.23 2.18 24.90
CA LYS A 343 -9.43 3.62 24.78
C LYS A 343 -10.83 3.94 24.26
N VAL A 344 -11.26 3.28 23.18
CA VAL A 344 -12.49 3.59 22.44
C VAL A 344 -13.60 2.58 22.77
N GLY A 345 -13.25 1.30 22.84
CA GLY A 345 -14.20 0.18 23.02
C GLY A 345 -14.51 -0.51 21.68
N ARG A 346 -14.52 -1.87 21.70
CA ARG A 346 -14.64 -2.72 20.49
C ARG A 346 -15.83 -2.36 19.59
N ASP A 347 -16.94 -1.99 20.14
CA ASP A 347 -18.18 -1.66 19.41
C ASP A 347 -18.27 -0.18 19.02
N GLN A 348 -17.24 0.62 19.28
CA GLN A 348 -17.21 2.06 19.02
C GLN A 348 -16.17 2.47 17.97
N TYR A 349 -15.34 1.55 17.49
CA TYR A 349 -14.43 1.79 16.38
C TYR A 349 -14.60 0.72 15.30
N ILE A 350 -14.18 1.03 14.08
CA ILE A 350 -13.99 0.05 13.01
C ILE A 350 -12.51 0.07 12.61
N ILE A 351 -11.90 -1.11 12.54
CA ILE A 351 -10.56 -1.29 12.01
C ILE A 351 -10.63 -2.16 10.76
N TYR A 352 -9.92 -1.75 9.71
CA TYR A 352 -9.75 -2.58 8.54
C TYR A 352 -8.29 -2.66 8.11
N LEU A 353 -7.90 -3.81 7.57
CA LEU A 353 -6.55 -4.11 7.13
C LEU A 353 -6.58 -4.57 5.69
N THR A 354 -5.68 -3.99 4.88
CA THR A 354 -5.40 -4.42 3.51
C THR A 354 -3.92 -4.20 3.18
N ALA A 355 -3.54 -4.38 1.90
CA ALA A 355 -2.20 -4.07 1.42
C ALA A 355 -2.26 -3.21 0.16
N ASP A 356 -1.23 -2.43 -0.07
CA ASP A 356 -1.07 -1.56 -1.24
C ASP A 356 -0.62 -2.30 -2.50
N HIS A 357 -0.06 -3.49 -2.37
CA HIS A 357 0.26 -4.48 -3.41
C HIS A 357 0.83 -5.76 -2.78
N GLY A 358 1.02 -6.80 -3.60
CA GLY A 358 1.84 -7.97 -3.28
C GLY A 358 3.27 -7.84 -3.81
N ALA A 359 3.92 -8.97 -4.15
CA ALA A 359 5.24 -9.01 -4.77
C ALA A 359 5.52 -10.32 -5.50
N SER A 360 6.43 -10.28 -6.49
CA SER A 360 6.89 -11.44 -7.24
C SER A 360 7.77 -12.37 -6.39
N GLU A 361 7.99 -13.58 -6.87
CA GLU A 361 9.05 -14.44 -6.35
C GLU A 361 10.43 -13.91 -6.80
N ASN A 362 11.50 -14.27 -6.07
CA ASN A 362 12.86 -14.01 -6.55
C ASN A 362 13.15 -14.87 -7.78
N PRO A 363 13.52 -14.32 -8.95
CA PRO A 363 13.77 -15.09 -10.16
C PRO A 363 14.89 -16.12 -10.01
N ASN A 364 15.97 -15.80 -9.27
CA ASN A 364 17.08 -16.71 -9.05
C ASN A 364 16.66 -17.93 -8.22
N HIS A 365 15.70 -17.78 -7.30
CA HIS A 365 15.11 -18.90 -6.59
C HIS A 365 14.30 -19.79 -7.54
N LEU A 366 13.44 -19.21 -8.37
CA LEU A 366 12.59 -19.96 -9.32
C LEU A 366 13.40 -20.71 -10.37
N ARG A 367 14.52 -20.17 -10.82
CA ARG A 367 15.43 -20.85 -11.77
C ARG A 367 15.92 -22.20 -11.27
N ASN A 368 16.07 -22.41 -9.96
CA ASN A 368 16.44 -23.72 -9.40
C ASN A 368 15.35 -24.78 -9.59
N PHE A 369 14.11 -24.35 -9.86
CA PHE A 369 13.00 -25.24 -10.20
C PHE A 369 12.77 -25.36 -11.71
N GLY A 370 13.69 -24.83 -12.52
CA GLY A 370 13.65 -24.95 -13.98
C GLY A 370 12.80 -23.88 -14.69
N TYR A 371 12.35 -22.82 -13.99
CA TYR A 371 11.67 -21.70 -14.63
C TYR A 371 12.68 -20.83 -15.40
N ASP A 372 12.33 -20.43 -16.62
CA ASP A 372 13.14 -19.48 -17.40
C ASP A 372 12.70 -18.04 -17.07
N VAL A 373 13.19 -17.56 -15.95
CA VAL A 373 12.90 -16.21 -15.43
C VAL A 373 14.19 -15.53 -15.00
N ARG A 374 14.26 -14.18 -15.07
CA ARG A 374 15.51 -13.44 -14.86
C ARG A 374 15.28 -12.08 -14.21
N ASN A 375 16.36 -11.59 -13.62
CA ASN A 375 16.51 -10.18 -13.22
C ASN A 375 17.16 -9.40 -14.36
N TYR A 376 16.68 -8.19 -14.62
CA TYR A 376 17.18 -7.32 -15.68
C TYR A 376 17.57 -5.96 -15.11
N ALA A 377 18.62 -5.36 -15.65
CA ALA A 377 18.99 -3.97 -15.39
C ALA A 377 18.41 -3.05 -16.48
N ASN A 378 17.75 -1.95 -16.11
CA ASN A 378 17.11 -1.05 -17.06
C ASN A 378 18.04 -0.58 -18.19
N ALA A 379 19.30 -0.26 -17.87
CA ALA A 379 20.26 0.22 -18.87
C ALA A 379 20.58 -0.83 -19.93
N ASP A 380 20.77 -2.08 -19.53
CA ASP A 380 21.05 -3.19 -20.45
C ASP A 380 19.83 -3.48 -21.34
N VAL A 381 18.63 -3.37 -20.78
CA VAL A 381 17.38 -3.56 -21.53
C VAL A 381 17.20 -2.47 -22.58
N VAL A 382 17.41 -1.20 -22.26
CA VAL A 382 17.33 -0.11 -23.25
C VAL A 382 18.30 -0.33 -24.41
N ALA A 383 19.54 -0.77 -24.14
CA ALA A 383 20.50 -1.09 -25.17
C ALA A 383 20.01 -2.25 -26.06
N THR A 384 19.59 -3.36 -25.44
CA THR A 384 19.07 -4.55 -26.15
C THR A 384 17.87 -4.22 -27.04
N LEU A 385 16.93 -3.39 -26.55
CA LEU A 385 15.77 -2.96 -27.34
C LEU A 385 16.18 -2.14 -28.55
N ASN A 386 17.11 -1.21 -28.38
CA ASN A 386 17.61 -0.40 -29.48
C ASN A 386 18.36 -1.23 -30.53
N ASP A 387 19.17 -2.20 -30.10
CA ASP A 387 19.85 -3.14 -31.00
C ASP A 387 18.82 -3.94 -31.83
N ALA A 388 17.79 -4.51 -31.19
CA ALA A 388 16.73 -5.26 -31.85
C ALA A 388 15.92 -4.39 -32.86
N ILE A 389 15.67 -3.13 -32.53
CA ILE A 389 14.99 -2.19 -33.42
C ILE A 389 15.89 -1.85 -34.62
N ASN A 390 17.18 -1.57 -34.39
CA ASN A 390 18.14 -1.23 -35.43
C ASN A 390 18.39 -2.39 -36.40
N GLU A 391 18.28 -3.64 -35.97
CA GLU A 391 18.40 -4.82 -36.86
C GLU A 391 17.21 -4.97 -37.82
N GLN A 392 16.01 -4.49 -37.44
CA GLN A 392 14.78 -4.70 -38.20
C GLN A 392 14.32 -3.45 -38.95
N VAL A 393 14.79 -2.27 -38.57
CA VAL A 393 14.44 -1.00 -39.19
C VAL A 393 15.70 -0.39 -39.84
N ASP A 394 15.64 -0.10 -41.15
CA ASP A 394 16.75 0.52 -41.89
C ASP A 394 16.82 2.02 -41.49
N LEU A 395 17.50 2.30 -40.37
CA LEU A 395 17.63 3.66 -39.88
C LEU A 395 18.69 4.46 -40.64
N PRO A 396 18.45 5.74 -40.96
CA PRO A 396 19.47 6.60 -41.52
C PRO A 396 20.69 6.67 -40.58
N ILE A 397 21.89 6.67 -41.17
CA ILE A 397 23.16 6.84 -40.47
C ILE A 397 23.11 8.16 -39.68
N ASN A 398 23.35 8.12 -38.35
CA ASN A 398 23.34 9.21 -37.36
C ASN A 398 21.97 9.54 -36.71
N MET A 399 20.97 8.69 -36.76
CA MET A 399 19.80 8.86 -35.89
C MET A 399 20.10 8.42 -34.44
N GLU A 400 19.51 9.15 -33.49
CA GLU A 400 19.46 8.72 -32.07
C GLU A 400 18.71 7.39 -31.97
N ASN A 401 18.99 6.63 -30.89
CA ASN A 401 18.27 5.40 -30.60
C ASN A 401 16.75 5.62 -30.52
N ALA A 402 15.95 4.62 -30.89
CA ALA A 402 14.51 4.73 -30.89
C ALA A 402 13.96 4.86 -29.46
N VAL A 403 14.42 4.00 -28.53
CA VAL A 403 14.05 4.02 -27.12
C VAL A 403 14.99 4.95 -26.35
N ALA A 404 14.46 6.03 -25.80
CA ALA A 404 15.21 7.00 -25.02
C ALA A 404 15.42 6.53 -23.56
N LYS A 405 14.38 5.99 -22.93
CA LYS A 405 14.40 5.57 -21.52
C LYS A 405 13.23 4.66 -21.14
N ILE A 406 13.39 3.97 -20.00
CA ILE A 406 12.34 3.23 -19.30
C ILE A 406 12.13 3.91 -17.95
N ILE A 407 10.87 4.19 -17.61
CA ILE A 407 10.46 4.61 -16.27
C ILE A 407 9.25 3.78 -15.88
N ASN A 408 9.36 2.99 -14.81
CA ASN A 408 8.37 1.99 -14.43
C ASN A 408 8.10 1.01 -15.59
N HIS A 409 6.82 0.81 -15.97
CA HIS A 409 6.41 -0.02 -17.12
C HIS A 409 6.15 0.80 -18.38
N HIS A 410 6.79 1.98 -18.52
CA HIS A 410 6.66 2.87 -19.66
C HIS A 410 7.97 3.01 -20.42
N LEU A 411 7.90 2.89 -21.76
CA LEU A 411 8.97 3.21 -22.67
C LEU A 411 8.71 4.58 -23.30
N TYR A 412 9.71 5.42 -23.28
CA TYR A 412 9.70 6.74 -23.91
C TYR A 412 10.55 6.70 -25.18
N LEU A 413 9.94 7.05 -26.29
CA LEU A 413 10.58 7.06 -27.60
C LEU A 413 11.16 8.45 -27.90
N ASN A 414 12.27 8.50 -28.64
CA ASN A 414 12.73 9.72 -29.23
C ASN A 414 11.74 10.21 -30.32
N ASP A 415 11.65 11.52 -30.56
CA ASP A 415 10.57 12.12 -31.34
C ASP A 415 10.43 11.54 -32.76
N TRP A 416 11.53 11.20 -33.41
CA TRP A 416 11.51 10.59 -34.75
C TRP A 416 10.87 9.17 -34.74
N ALA A 417 10.96 8.45 -33.63
CA ALA A 417 10.47 7.07 -33.50
C ALA A 417 8.97 6.99 -33.12
N LYS A 418 8.40 8.05 -32.56
CA LYS A 418 6.98 8.08 -32.13
C LYS A 418 5.97 7.73 -33.22
N PRO A 419 6.13 8.20 -34.50
CA PRO A 419 5.23 7.78 -35.58
C PRO A 419 5.25 6.29 -35.90
N TYR A 420 6.31 5.57 -35.48
CA TYR A 420 6.52 4.14 -35.69
C TYR A 420 6.25 3.31 -34.42
N ALA A 421 5.61 3.90 -33.41
CA ALA A 421 5.39 3.26 -32.10
C ALA A 421 4.75 1.87 -32.20
N LYS A 422 3.81 1.67 -33.16
CA LYS A 422 3.11 0.39 -33.35
C LYS A 422 4.02 -0.70 -33.94
N GLU A 423 4.88 -0.35 -34.85
CA GLU A 423 5.89 -1.24 -35.46
C GLU A 423 6.96 -1.58 -34.40
N ILE A 424 7.42 -0.59 -33.65
CA ILE A 424 8.41 -0.74 -32.57
C ILE A 424 7.83 -1.65 -31.46
N ALA A 425 6.57 -1.48 -31.08
CA ALA A 425 5.92 -2.36 -30.09
C ALA A 425 6.01 -3.82 -30.50
N LYS A 426 5.72 -4.15 -31.76
CA LYS A 426 5.81 -5.53 -32.28
C LYS A 426 7.22 -6.10 -32.29
N ILE A 427 8.23 -5.25 -32.50
CA ILE A 427 9.63 -5.66 -32.44
C ILE A 427 9.99 -5.99 -30.98
N ILE A 428 9.59 -5.12 -30.04
CA ILE A 428 9.89 -5.29 -28.62
C ILE A 428 9.21 -6.55 -28.06
N GLU A 429 8.00 -6.89 -28.48
CA GLU A 429 7.31 -8.14 -28.07
C GLU A 429 8.07 -9.42 -28.46
N GLN A 430 9.02 -9.34 -29.38
CA GLN A 430 9.88 -10.46 -29.76
C GLN A 430 11.16 -10.54 -28.92
N VAL A 431 11.42 -9.53 -28.09
CA VAL A 431 12.59 -9.45 -27.21
C VAL A 431 12.19 -9.96 -25.82
N ASP A 432 12.85 -11.01 -25.35
CA ASP A 432 12.70 -11.49 -23.98
C ASP A 432 13.13 -10.39 -22.98
N PRO A 433 12.36 -10.10 -21.92
CA PRO A 433 11.18 -10.79 -21.38
C PRO A 433 9.82 -10.13 -21.69
N PHE A 434 9.69 -9.33 -22.72
CA PHE A 434 8.45 -8.62 -23.03
C PHE A 434 7.40 -9.57 -23.62
N VAL A 435 6.19 -9.60 -23.05
CA VAL A 435 5.10 -10.47 -23.53
C VAL A 435 3.96 -9.69 -24.14
N HIS A 436 3.76 -8.45 -23.72
CA HIS A 436 2.77 -7.52 -24.28
C HIS A 436 3.34 -6.11 -24.28
N VAL A 437 3.22 -5.42 -25.40
CA VAL A 437 3.63 -4.02 -25.55
C VAL A 437 2.53 -3.26 -26.27
N TYR A 438 1.90 -2.36 -25.55
CA TYR A 438 0.82 -1.53 -26.06
C TYR A 438 1.31 -0.12 -26.38
N THR A 439 0.79 0.46 -27.44
CA THR A 439 0.93 1.89 -27.66
C THR A 439 0.06 2.68 -26.67
N ALA A 440 0.43 3.91 -26.38
CA ALA A 440 -0.38 4.80 -25.54
C ALA A 440 -1.83 4.96 -26.06
N ASP A 441 -2.03 4.90 -27.39
CA ASP A 441 -3.36 4.95 -28.00
C ASP A 441 -4.20 3.69 -27.74
N GLU A 442 -3.59 2.51 -27.75
CA GLU A 442 -4.27 1.24 -27.41
C GLU A 442 -4.68 1.20 -25.94
N VAL A 443 -3.82 1.64 -25.03
CA VAL A 443 -4.17 1.73 -23.60
C VAL A 443 -5.24 2.80 -23.34
N ARG A 444 -5.20 3.92 -24.04
CA ARG A 444 -6.21 4.98 -23.91
C ARG A 444 -7.59 4.53 -24.38
N ARG A 445 -7.65 3.63 -25.37
CA ARG A 445 -8.88 3.08 -25.96
C ARG A 445 -8.81 1.55 -25.96
N PRO A 446 -8.84 0.92 -24.77
CA PRO A 446 -8.67 -0.52 -24.67
C PRO A 446 -9.84 -1.23 -25.36
N GLY A 447 -9.54 -2.40 -25.94
CA GLY A 447 -10.54 -3.37 -26.34
C GLY A 447 -11.14 -4.09 -25.13
N ASN A 448 -11.42 -5.38 -25.28
CA ASN A 448 -11.95 -6.24 -24.20
C ASN A 448 -10.84 -7.10 -23.56
N GLU A 449 -9.59 -6.84 -23.84
CA GLU A 449 -8.47 -7.57 -23.28
C GLU A 449 -8.26 -7.15 -21.81
N GLU A 450 -8.21 -8.10 -20.90
CA GLU A 450 -8.16 -7.87 -19.46
C GLU A 450 -6.95 -7.00 -19.06
N LEU A 451 -5.75 -7.33 -19.55
CA LEU A 451 -4.56 -6.56 -19.25
C LEU A 451 -4.64 -5.12 -19.76
N ALA A 452 -5.16 -4.92 -20.98
CA ALA A 452 -5.34 -3.56 -21.53
C ALA A 452 -6.33 -2.74 -20.69
N LEU A 453 -7.37 -3.37 -20.14
CA LEU A 453 -8.31 -2.74 -19.21
C LEU A 453 -7.64 -2.35 -17.89
N LEU A 454 -6.80 -3.23 -17.30
CA LEU A 454 -6.03 -2.92 -16.09
C LEU A 454 -5.07 -1.75 -16.33
N LEU A 455 -4.33 -1.77 -17.44
CA LEU A 455 -3.44 -0.67 -17.82
C LEU A 455 -4.19 0.64 -18.03
N HIS A 456 -5.39 0.58 -18.63
CA HIS A 456 -6.25 1.75 -18.84
C HIS A 456 -6.66 2.43 -17.53
N GLN A 457 -6.90 1.66 -16.48
CA GLN A 457 -7.25 2.19 -15.16
C GLN A 457 -6.05 2.82 -14.44
N GLY A 458 -4.82 2.44 -14.79
CA GLY A 458 -3.59 3.08 -14.32
C GLY A 458 -3.12 4.27 -15.17
N TYR A 459 -3.78 4.54 -16.30
CA TYR A 459 -3.26 5.42 -17.35
C TYR A 459 -3.64 6.90 -17.18
N GLN A 460 -2.64 7.76 -17.34
CA GLN A 460 -2.81 9.20 -17.45
C GLN A 460 -1.97 9.72 -18.65
N THR A 461 -2.61 10.31 -19.65
CA THR A 461 -1.94 10.79 -20.89
C THR A 461 -0.75 11.70 -20.62
N ARG A 462 -0.84 12.55 -19.59
CA ARG A 462 0.24 13.48 -19.22
C ARG A 462 1.50 12.77 -18.73
N PHE A 463 1.35 11.61 -18.11
CA PHE A 463 2.41 10.89 -17.38
C PHE A 463 2.83 9.59 -18.05
N ALA A 464 2.14 9.19 -19.10
CA ALA A 464 2.43 7.95 -19.82
C ALA A 464 3.61 8.09 -20.79
N GLY A 465 4.34 6.99 -20.97
CA GLY A 465 5.27 6.79 -22.07
C GLY A 465 4.55 6.59 -23.41
N ASP A 466 5.31 6.48 -24.47
CA ASP A 466 4.79 6.20 -25.82
C ASP A 466 4.34 4.75 -25.96
N LEU A 467 4.99 3.83 -25.24
CA LEU A 467 4.66 2.41 -25.13
C LEU A 467 4.54 2.01 -23.65
N ILE A 468 3.64 1.08 -23.38
CA ILE A 468 3.44 0.49 -22.05
C ILE A 468 3.58 -1.03 -22.19
N PHE A 469 4.31 -1.67 -21.29
CA PHE A 469 4.64 -3.08 -21.43
C PHE A 469 4.33 -3.94 -20.18
N GLN A 470 4.20 -5.23 -20.42
CA GLN A 470 4.14 -6.30 -19.43
C GLN A 470 5.32 -7.25 -19.68
N LEU A 471 5.99 -7.65 -18.61
CA LEU A 471 7.03 -8.69 -18.65
C LEU A 471 6.41 -10.08 -18.46
N GLN A 472 7.17 -11.11 -18.77
CA GLN A 472 6.86 -12.48 -18.38
C GLN A 472 6.68 -12.58 -16.86
N PRO A 473 5.81 -13.47 -16.34
CA PRO A 473 5.64 -13.64 -14.90
C PRO A 473 6.97 -13.90 -14.19
N ASN A 474 7.20 -13.19 -13.08
CA ASN A 474 8.43 -13.25 -12.28
C ASN A 474 9.74 -12.88 -13.03
N CYS A 475 9.68 -12.27 -14.20
CA CYS A 475 10.79 -11.49 -14.76
C CYS A 475 10.69 -10.07 -14.21
N ILE A 476 11.77 -9.54 -13.67
CA ILE A 476 11.75 -8.26 -12.94
C ILE A 476 12.92 -7.36 -13.30
N PHE A 477 12.67 -6.05 -13.27
CA PHE A 477 13.72 -5.03 -13.30
C PHE A 477 14.20 -4.76 -11.88
N TYR A 478 15.06 -5.63 -11.37
CA TYR A 478 15.55 -5.55 -10.00
C TYR A 478 16.93 -6.22 -9.85
N GLY A 479 17.55 -6.03 -8.69
CA GLY A 479 18.84 -6.68 -8.34
C GLY A 479 18.76 -8.21 -8.25
N PRO A 480 19.89 -8.87 -8.05
CA PRO A 480 19.94 -10.34 -7.99
C PRO A 480 19.33 -10.92 -6.71
N THR A 481 19.18 -10.13 -5.67
CA THR A 481 18.61 -10.51 -4.36
C THR A 481 17.27 -9.81 -4.15
N GLY A 482 16.46 -10.33 -3.23
CA GLY A 482 15.17 -9.75 -2.92
C GLY A 482 14.10 -9.94 -4.00
N SER A 483 13.10 -9.08 -3.99
CA SER A 483 11.92 -9.12 -4.86
C SER A 483 11.43 -7.71 -5.20
N THR A 484 10.50 -7.62 -6.15
CA THR A 484 9.79 -6.37 -6.48
C THR A 484 8.38 -6.67 -6.98
N HIS A 485 7.65 -5.63 -7.36
CA HIS A 485 6.23 -5.65 -7.73
C HIS A 485 5.96 -4.61 -8.83
N GLY A 486 4.69 -4.46 -9.22
CA GLY A 486 4.28 -3.44 -10.20
C GLY A 486 3.51 -4.01 -11.38
N THR A 487 3.28 -5.33 -11.42
CA THR A 487 2.65 -6.04 -12.54
C THR A 487 1.14 -6.24 -12.34
N GLY A 488 0.46 -6.73 -13.38
CA GLY A 488 -0.95 -7.17 -13.31
C GLY A 488 -1.14 -8.62 -12.87
N TYR A 489 -0.08 -9.32 -12.50
CA TYR A 489 -0.19 -10.71 -12.07
C TYR A 489 -0.73 -10.83 -10.64
N THR A 490 -1.36 -11.98 -10.35
CA THR A 490 -2.03 -12.22 -9.07
C THR A 490 -1.12 -12.12 -7.87
N TYR A 491 0.18 -12.39 -8.01
CA TYR A 491 1.13 -12.25 -6.91
C TYR A 491 1.34 -10.78 -6.48
N ASP A 492 1.06 -9.81 -7.37
CA ASP A 492 1.08 -8.37 -7.07
C ASP A 492 -0.32 -7.83 -6.76
N THR A 493 -1.36 -8.36 -7.43
CA THR A 493 -2.72 -7.81 -7.34
C THR A 493 -3.55 -8.38 -6.20
N HIS A 494 -3.32 -9.64 -5.79
CA HIS A 494 -4.13 -10.31 -4.77
C HIS A 494 -3.64 -9.98 -3.36
N VAL A 495 -4.44 -9.20 -2.64
CA VAL A 495 -4.12 -8.66 -1.31
C VAL A 495 -5.16 -9.08 -0.27
N PRO A 496 -4.84 -9.09 1.04
CA PRO A 496 -5.83 -9.35 2.07
C PRO A 496 -6.82 -8.19 2.20
N PHE A 497 -8.04 -8.46 2.66
CA PHE A 497 -8.95 -7.46 3.20
C PHE A 497 -9.72 -8.04 4.39
N LEU A 498 -9.43 -7.50 5.56
CA LEU A 498 -10.04 -7.86 6.84
C LEU A 498 -10.65 -6.62 7.46
N MET A 499 -11.80 -6.74 8.14
CA MET A 499 -12.37 -5.65 8.94
C MET A 499 -13.03 -6.18 10.21
N MET A 500 -13.05 -5.38 11.27
CA MET A 500 -13.61 -5.73 12.56
C MET A 500 -14.08 -4.49 13.31
N GLY A 501 -15.02 -4.67 14.24
CA GLY A 501 -15.49 -3.62 15.16
C GLY A 501 -16.94 -3.24 14.92
N ALA A 502 -17.28 -1.96 15.09
CA ALA A 502 -18.62 -1.44 15.02
C ALA A 502 -19.36 -1.86 13.74
N GLY A 503 -20.51 -2.51 13.87
CA GLY A 503 -21.34 -2.94 12.72
C GLY A 503 -20.81 -4.15 11.94
N VAL A 504 -19.65 -4.71 12.29
CA VAL A 504 -19.03 -5.83 11.58
C VAL A 504 -19.33 -7.14 12.31
N SER A 505 -20.04 -8.06 11.67
CA SER A 505 -20.21 -9.42 12.15
C SER A 505 -19.09 -10.32 11.64
N ALA A 506 -18.59 -11.23 12.47
CA ALA A 506 -17.59 -12.21 12.05
C ALA A 506 -18.09 -13.07 10.89
N GLY A 507 -17.21 -13.34 9.92
CA GLY A 507 -17.54 -14.14 8.73
C GLY A 507 -16.52 -14.00 7.61
N SER A 508 -16.85 -14.55 6.45
CA SER A 508 -16.00 -14.43 5.26
C SER A 508 -16.81 -14.41 3.97
N SER A 509 -16.22 -13.82 2.93
CA SER A 509 -16.71 -13.86 1.55
C SER A 509 -15.57 -14.23 0.60
N HIS A 510 -15.92 -15.03 -0.42
CA HIS A 510 -15.02 -15.36 -1.54
C HIS A 510 -15.40 -14.61 -2.83
N GLU A 511 -16.32 -13.66 -2.72
CA GLU A 511 -16.66 -12.77 -3.83
C GLU A 511 -15.41 -11.98 -4.26
N ILE A 512 -15.23 -11.86 -5.57
CA ILE A 512 -14.17 -11.00 -6.12
C ILE A 512 -14.58 -9.55 -5.84
N ILE A 513 -13.72 -8.85 -5.13
CA ILE A 513 -13.84 -7.41 -4.94
C ILE A 513 -12.57 -6.71 -5.40
N HIS A 514 -12.70 -5.46 -5.78
CA HIS A 514 -11.56 -4.64 -6.15
C HIS A 514 -11.07 -3.81 -4.96
N ILE A 515 -9.80 -3.47 -4.98
CA ILE A 515 -9.22 -2.61 -3.94
C ILE A 515 -9.96 -1.28 -3.81
N THR A 516 -10.52 -0.79 -4.90
CA THR A 516 -11.35 0.43 -4.93
C THR A 516 -12.68 0.30 -4.20
N ASP A 517 -13.14 -0.93 -3.92
CA ASP A 517 -14.40 -1.18 -3.22
C ASP A 517 -14.22 -1.20 -1.69
N VAL A 518 -12.97 -1.22 -1.20
CA VAL A 518 -12.65 -1.37 0.23
C VAL A 518 -13.31 -0.28 1.07
N VAL A 519 -13.12 0.97 0.69
CA VAL A 519 -13.69 2.10 1.47
C VAL A 519 -15.22 2.14 1.41
N ASP A 520 -15.83 1.73 0.29
CA ASP A 520 -17.29 1.62 0.18
C ASP A 520 -17.83 0.53 1.12
N LYS A 521 -17.15 -0.63 1.21
CA LYS A 521 -17.50 -1.71 2.14
C LYS A 521 -17.35 -1.26 3.61
N VAL A 522 -16.31 -0.50 3.92
CA VAL A 522 -16.08 0.06 5.26
C VAL A 522 -17.14 1.12 5.57
N ALA A 523 -17.41 2.05 4.66
CA ALA A 523 -18.43 3.08 4.84
C ALA A 523 -19.83 2.50 5.06
N GLU A 524 -20.19 1.43 4.31
CA GLU A 524 -21.43 0.69 4.50
C GLU A 524 -21.55 0.14 5.93
N LYS A 525 -20.51 -0.54 6.42
CA LYS A 525 -20.49 -1.10 7.77
C LYS A 525 -20.43 -0.04 8.86
N ALA A 526 -19.69 1.03 8.63
CA ALA A 526 -19.59 2.18 9.54
C ALA A 526 -20.86 3.05 9.54
N ASN A 527 -21.85 2.76 8.67
CA ASN A 527 -23.04 3.59 8.48
C ASN A 527 -22.68 5.08 8.23
N LEU A 528 -21.59 5.30 7.49
CA LEU A 528 -21.17 6.63 7.06
C LEU A 528 -21.81 6.94 5.70
N PRO A 529 -22.44 8.10 5.55
CA PRO A 529 -23.19 8.43 4.33
C PRO A 529 -22.30 8.80 3.13
N TYR A 530 -20.99 8.76 3.30
CA TYR A 530 -20.01 9.13 2.30
C TYR A 530 -19.35 7.91 1.69
N ALA A 531 -19.50 7.76 0.38
CA ALA A 531 -18.68 6.88 -0.43
C ALA A 531 -17.87 7.74 -1.42
N PRO A 532 -16.52 7.67 -1.44
CA PRO A 532 -15.68 8.50 -2.31
C PRO A 532 -16.08 8.45 -3.78
N ASN A 533 -16.53 7.28 -4.27
CA ASN A 533 -16.97 7.06 -5.64
C ASN A 533 -18.25 7.81 -6.04
N SER A 534 -19.06 8.28 -5.09
CA SER A 534 -20.32 8.98 -5.38
C SER A 534 -20.11 10.41 -5.90
N LEU A 535 -18.89 10.95 -5.84
CA LEU A 535 -18.58 12.31 -6.29
C LEU A 535 -17.90 12.37 -7.68
N ILE A 536 -17.64 11.22 -8.30
CA ILE A 536 -16.89 11.15 -9.58
C ILE A 536 -17.81 10.95 -10.79
N HIS A 537 -19.14 10.87 -10.60
CA HIS A 537 -20.12 10.67 -11.66
C HIS A 537 -20.74 11.96 -12.15
#